data_7209478c8f37f15988a67d0784928e3b
#
_entry.id   7209478c8f37f15988a67d0784928e3b
#
_cell.length_a   1.000
_cell.length_b   1.000
_cell.length_c   1.000
_cell.angle_alpha   90.00
_cell.angle_beta   90.00
_cell.angle_gamma   90.00
#
_symmetry.space_group_name_H-M   'P 1'
#
loop_
_entity.id
_entity.type
_entity.pdbx_description
1 polymer ?
#
loop_
_entity_poly.entity_id
_entity_poly.type
_entity_poly.pdbx_seq_one_letter_code
_entity_poly.pdbx_strand_id
1 'polypeptide(L)'
;SKRATAKAYIDFFAAEPHGIRFMKEPADTKSNYWLNAVLLPDREAQQAFLEYTNDHGVMTRPVWELMNRLTMFKDSQTDGLKNTIYLADRIVNIPSSVKF
;
A
#
# COMPACT_ATOMS: atom_id res chain seq x y z
N SER A 1 -17.90 0.98 8.72
CA SER A 1 -17.60 1.87 7.59
C SER A 1 -16.15 1.72 7.15
N LYS A 2 -15.85 2.19 5.96
CA LYS A 2 -14.47 2.19 5.45
C LYS A 2 -13.53 3.01 6.32
N ARG A 3 -13.98 4.15 6.82
CA ARG A 3 -13.16 4.99 7.70
C ARG A 3 -12.93 4.34 9.06
N ALA A 4 -13.89 3.60 9.58
CA ALA A 4 -13.72 2.86 10.83
C ALA A 4 -12.67 1.73 10.68
N THR A 5 -12.70 1.02 9.56
CA THR A 5 -11.69 0.01 9.23
C THR A 5 -10.30 0.64 9.14
N ALA A 6 -10.18 1.77 8.45
CA ALA A 6 -8.91 2.49 8.33
C ALA A 6 -8.38 2.92 9.69
N LYS A 7 -9.27 3.43 10.57
CA LYS A 7 -8.88 3.84 11.92
C LYS A 7 -8.31 2.67 12.72
N ALA A 8 -8.92 1.50 12.62
CA ALA A 8 -8.42 0.31 13.31
C ALA A 8 -7.00 -0.05 12.85
N TYR A 9 -6.73 0.03 11.54
CA TYR A 9 -5.39 -0.18 11.01
C TYR A 9 -4.40 0.90 11.48
N ILE A 10 -4.81 2.16 11.46
CA ILE A 10 -3.96 3.28 11.91
C ILE A 10 -3.51 3.04 13.35
N ASP A 11 -4.46 2.70 14.22
CA ASP A 11 -4.18 2.46 15.64
C ASP A 11 -3.25 1.25 15.83
N PHE A 12 -3.48 0.18 15.08
CA PHE A 12 -2.65 -1.02 15.15
C PHE A 12 -1.21 -0.74 14.74
N PHE A 13 -1.01 -0.12 13.57
CA PHE A 13 0.33 0.11 13.05
C PHE A 13 1.09 1.20 13.81
N ALA A 14 0.37 2.14 14.44
CA ALA A 14 1.00 3.15 15.29
C ALA A 14 1.54 2.56 16.59
N ALA A 15 0.92 1.49 17.11
CA ALA A 15 1.28 0.90 18.39
C ALA A 15 2.48 -0.06 18.29
N GLU A 16 2.79 -0.57 17.11
CA GLU A 16 3.82 -1.61 16.92
C GLU A 16 5.08 -1.03 16.29
N PRO A 17 6.26 -1.21 16.93
CA PRO A 17 7.52 -0.69 16.38
C PRO A 17 8.14 -1.65 15.35
N HIS A 18 7.50 -1.86 14.22
CA HIS A 18 7.94 -2.84 13.21
C HIS A 18 8.36 -2.22 11.87
N GLY A 19 8.44 -0.88 11.79
CA GLY A 19 8.86 -0.21 10.57
C GLY A 19 7.83 -0.17 9.46
N ILE A 20 6.62 -0.68 9.69
CA ILE A 20 5.51 -0.64 8.71
C ILE A 20 4.68 0.60 9.02
N ARG A 21 4.38 1.38 7.98
CA ARG A 21 3.61 2.62 8.13
C ARG A 21 2.31 2.53 7.35
N PHE A 22 1.20 2.85 8.01
CA PHE A 22 -0.09 2.94 7.33
C PHE A 22 -0.18 4.24 6.54
N MET A 23 -0.67 4.16 5.30
CA MET A 23 -0.83 5.32 4.43
C MET A 23 -2.08 6.10 4.82
N LYS A 24 -1.91 7.18 5.58
CA LYS A 24 -3.01 8.02 6.04
C LYS A 24 -3.33 9.13 5.05
N GLU A 25 -4.57 9.64 5.13
CA GLU A 25 -4.94 10.81 4.35
C GLU A 25 -4.06 12.01 4.73
N PRO A 26 -3.67 12.84 3.75
CA PRO A 26 -2.92 14.07 4.05
C PRO A 26 -3.75 15.04 4.88
N ALA A 27 -3.07 15.97 5.57
CA ALA A 27 -3.74 17.02 6.33
C ALA A 27 -4.69 17.81 5.41
N ASP A 28 -5.82 18.24 5.98
CA ASP A 28 -6.85 19.03 5.29
C ASP A 28 -7.53 18.30 4.13
N THR A 29 -7.47 16.97 4.13
CA THR A 29 -8.18 16.14 3.15
C THR A 29 -9.03 15.10 3.86
N LYS A 30 -9.99 14.53 3.13
CA LYS A 30 -10.85 13.47 3.65
C LYS A 30 -10.92 12.32 2.63
N SER A 31 -10.23 11.23 2.92
CA SER A 31 -10.24 10.03 2.09
C SER A 31 -11.48 9.20 2.35
N ASN A 32 -11.97 8.50 1.33
CA ASN A 32 -13.00 7.48 1.51
C ASN A 32 -12.42 6.13 1.94
N TYR A 33 -11.10 5.99 1.96
CA TYR A 33 -10.38 4.76 2.30
C TYR A 33 -10.93 3.52 1.56
N TRP A 34 -11.19 3.70 0.26
CA TRP A 34 -11.60 2.59 -0.59
C TRP A 34 -10.62 1.42 -0.50
N LEU A 35 -9.34 1.72 -0.59
CA LEU A 35 -8.26 0.76 -0.39
C LEU A 35 -7.38 1.24 0.75
N ASN A 36 -6.98 0.31 1.61
CA ASN A 36 -6.02 0.58 2.67
C ASN A 36 -4.65 0.07 2.23
N ALA A 37 -3.62 0.84 2.51
CA ALA A 37 -2.26 0.50 2.10
C ALA A 37 -1.27 0.75 3.22
N VAL A 38 -0.21 -0.06 3.25
CA VAL A 38 0.91 0.12 4.17
C VAL A 38 2.19 0.28 3.37
N LEU A 39 3.15 0.98 3.98
CA LEU A 39 4.46 1.20 3.39
C LEU A 39 5.48 0.37 4.15
N LEU A 40 6.13 -0.56 3.47
CA LEU A 40 7.19 -1.40 4.03
C LEU A 40 8.53 -0.68 3.91
N PRO A 41 9.56 -1.08 4.71
CA PRO A 41 10.85 -0.40 4.69
C PRO A 41 11.58 -0.49 3.34
N ASP A 42 11.46 -1.60 2.63
CA ASP A 42 12.13 -1.81 1.35
C ASP A 42 11.41 -2.89 0.54
N ARG A 43 11.93 -3.16 -0.67
CA ARG A 43 11.32 -4.15 -1.56
C ARG A 43 11.39 -5.56 -1.00
N GLU A 44 12.47 -5.91 -0.33
CA GLU A 44 12.63 -7.24 0.26
C GLU A 44 11.56 -7.47 1.32
N ALA A 45 11.33 -6.48 2.20
CA ALA A 45 10.27 -6.54 3.20
C ALA A 45 8.90 -6.60 2.54
N GLN A 46 8.67 -5.87 1.44
CA GLN A 46 7.42 -5.93 0.68
C GLN A 46 7.14 -7.34 0.18
N GLN A 47 8.12 -7.98 -0.45
CA GLN A 47 7.94 -9.32 -0.99
C GLN A 47 7.70 -10.35 0.11
N ALA A 48 8.45 -10.26 1.21
CA ALA A 48 8.27 -11.14 2.36
C ALA A 48 6.89 -10.97 2.99
N PHE A 49 6.40 -9.75 3.12
CA PHE A 49 5.06 -9.45 3.64
C PHE A 49 3.97 -10.03 2.76
N LEU A 50 4.07 -9.83 1.44
CA LEU A 50 3.10 -10.38 0.48
C LEU A 50 3.03 -11.89 0.56
N GLU A 51 4.17 -12.56 0.58
CA GLU A 51 4.24 -14.02 0.64
C GLU A 51 3.66 -14.54 1.96
N TYR A 52 4.11 -13.98 3.09
CA TYR A 52 3.68 -14.42 4.41
C TYR A 52 2.16 -14.27 4.59
N THR A 53 1.62 -13.10 4.27
CA THR A 53 0.19 -12.85 4.49
C THR A 53 -0.68 -13.73 3.61
N ASN A 54 -0.34 -13.87 2.33
CA ASN A 54 -1.12 -14.71 1.42
C ASN A 54 -1.04 -16.19 1.81
N ASP A 55 0.12 -16.66 2.27
CA ASP A 55 0.28 -18.04 2.74
C ASP A 55 -0.56 -18.33 3.99
N HIS A 56 -0.89 -17.29 4.78
CA HIS A 56 -1.72 -17.42 5.99
C HIS A 56 -3.18 -17.02 5.75
N GLY A 57 -3.60 -16.93 4.49
CA GLY A 57 -5.00 -16.67 4.14
C GLY A 57 -5.41 -15.20 4.21
N VAL A 58 -4.48 -14.29 4.39
CA VAL A 58 -4.74 -12.84 4.38
C VAL A 58 -4.41 -12.31 2.99
N MET A 59 -5.43 -11.88 2.26
CA MET A 59 -5.26 -11.41 0.90
C MET A 59 -4.64 -10.01 0.86
N THR A 60 -3.39 -9.94 0.40
CA THR A 60 -2.69 -8.68 0.16
C THR A 60 -2.19 -8.65 -1.28
N ARG A 61 -1.99 -7.44 -1.81
CA ARG A 61 -1.55 -7.25 -3.19
C ARG A 61 -0.60 -6.07 -3.27
N PRO A 62 0.39 -6.09 -4.17
CA PRO A 62 1.18 -4.90 -4.47
C PRO A 62 0.31 -3.89 -5.22
N VAL A 63 0.80 -2.66 -5.37
CA VAL A 63 0.13 -1.69 -6.24
C VAL A 63 0.17 -2.22 -7.68
N TRP A 64 -0.76 -1.72 -8.51
CA TRP A 64 -0.81 -2.09 -9.92
C TRP A 64 0.52 -1.76 -10.61
N GLU A 65 0.81 -2.50 -11.69
CA GLU A 65 2.02 -2.28 -12.46
C GLU A 65 2.11 -0.82 -12.92
N LEU A 66 3.30 -0.23 -12.77
CA LEU A 66 3.50 1.17 -13.16
C LEU A 66 3.23 1.36 -14.65
N MET A 67 2.56 2.46 -14.98
CA MET A 67 2.15 2.76 -16.36
C MET A 67 3.33 2.75 -17.33
N ASN A 68 4.49 3.27 -16.90
CA ASN A 68 5.68 3.34 -17.74
C ASN A 68 6.29 1.97 -18.04
N ARG A 69 5.91 0.93 -17.29
CA ARG A 69 6.36 -0.46 -17.50
C ARG A 69 5.43 -1.23 -18.40
N LEU A 70 4.26 -0.69 -18.70
CA LEU A 70 3.34 -1.32 -19.65
C LEU A 70 3.86 -1.11 -21.06
N THR A 71 3.78 -2.16 -21.89
CA THR A 71 4.31 -2.14 -23.25
C THR A 71 3.80 -0.95 -24.06
N MET A 72 2.53 -0.61 -23.90
CA MET A 72 1.89 0.47 -24.66
C MET A 72 2.38 1.87 -24.25
N PHE A 73 3.00 2.02 -23.07
CA PHE A 73 3.43 3.32 -22.55
C PHE A 73 4.93 3.40 -22.28
N LYS A 74 5.71 2.39 -22.63
CA LYS A 74 7.13 2.34 -22.29
C LYS A 74 7.94 3.49 -22.89
N ASP A 75 7.50 4.02 -24.02
CA ASP A 75 8.17 5.13 -24.72
C ASP A 75 7.54 6.49 -24.42
N SER A 76 6.57 6.55 -23.51
CA SER A 76 5.93 7.80 -23.11
C SER A 76 6.88 8.65 -22.27
N GLN A 77 6.73 9.97 -22.38
CA GLN A 77 7.56 10.91 -21.62
C GLN A 77 7.28 10.80 -20.13
N THR A 78 8.35 10.76 -19.32
CA THR A 78 8.26 10.75 -17.86
C THR A 78 9.30 11.70 -17.27
N ASP A 79 9.16 11.99 -15.97
CA ASP A 79 10.15 12.78 -15.22
C ASP A 79 11.19 11.90 -14.51
N GLY A 80 11.27 10.60 -14.87
CA GLY A 80 12.11 9.61 -14.20
C GLY A 80 11.39 8.85 -13.10
N LEU A 81 10.23 9.32 -12.64
CA LEU A 81 9.31 8.64 -11.73
C LEU A 81 9.99 8.15 -10.44
N LYS A 82 10.93 8.92 -9.90
CA LYS A 82 11.73 8.51 -8.74
C LYS A 82 10.86 8.16 -7.54
N ASN A 83 9.91 9.03 -7.20
CA ASN A 83 9.00 8.79 -6.06
C ASN A 83 8.03 7.66 -6.35
N THR A 84 7.55 7.56 -7.57
CA THR A 84 6.62 6.50 -7.99
C THR A 84 7.28 5.12 -7.84
N ILE A 85 8.51 4.98 -8.31
CA ILE A 85 9.26 3.73 -8.21
C ILE A 85 9.55 3.41 -6.74
N TYR A 86 9.96 4.40 -5.95
CA TYR A 86 10.19 4.23 -4.51
C TYR A 86 8.96 3.65 -3.81
N LEU A 87 7.79 4.23 -4.08
CA LEU A 87 6.54 3.80 -3.45
C LEU A 87 6.09 2.42 -3.98
N ALA A 88 6.22 2.17 -5.27
CA ALA A 88 5.82 0.89 -5.86
C ALA A 88 6.59 -0.28 -5.26
N ASP A 89 7.85 -0.08 -4.89
CA ASP A 89 8.68 -1.12 -4.29
C ASP A 89 8.32 -1.40 -2.82
N ARG A 90 7.50 -0.55 -2.20
CA ARG A 90 7.25 -0.59 -0.76
C ARG A 90 5.79 -0.69 -0.35
N ILE A 91 4.87 -0.25 -1.20
CA ILE A 91 3.44 -0.22 -0.85
C ILE A 91 2.80 -1.59 -1.04
N VAL A 92 1.94 -1.96 -0.09
CA VAL A 92 1.10 -3.16 -0.17
C VAL A 92 -0.32 -2.76 0.19
N ASN A 93 -1.27 -3.16 -0.65
CA ASN A 93 -2.68 -3.03 -0.34
C ASN A 93 -3.11 -4.18 0.57
N ILE A 94 -3.77 -3.84 1.67
CA ILE A 94 -4.23 -4.80 2.67
C ILE A 94 -5.75 -4.91 2.63
N PRO A 95 -6.35 -5.95 3.27
CA PRO A 95 -7.81 -6.14 3.20
C PRO A 95 -8.56 -4.90 3.60
N SER A 96 -9.56 -4.52 2.77
CA SER A 96 -10.28 -3.25 2.92
C SER A 96 -11.80 -3.45 2.97
N SER A 97 -12.28 -4.68 3.02
CA SER A 97 -13.70 -4.98 3.12
C SER A 97 -14.27 -4.55 4.46
N VAL A 98 -15.48 -4.00 4.43
CA VAL A 98 -16.17 -3.62 5.66
C VAL A 98 -16.75 -4.86 6.31
N LYS A 99 -16.56 -4.99 7.63
CA LYS A 99 -17.23 -6.04 8.41
C LYS A 99 -18.63 -5.58 8.80
N PHE A 100 -19.56 -6.48 8.68
CA PHE A 100 -20.94 -6.27 9.13
C PHE A 100 -21.22 -7.01 10.44
#